data_d7261f7da986f1482c1fd780fb62a105
#
_entry.id   d7261f7da986f1482c1fd780fb62a105
#
_cell.length_a   1.000
_cell.length_b   1.000
_cell.length_c   1.000
_cell.angle_alpha   90.00
_cell.angle_beta   90.00
_cell.angle_gamma   90.00
#
_symmetry.space_group_name_H-M   'P 1'
#
loop_
_entity.id
_entity.type
_entity.pdbx_description
1 polymer ?
#
loop_
_entity_poly.entity_id
_entity_poly.type
_entity_poly.pdbx_seq_one_letter_code
_entity_poly.pdbx_strand_id
1 'polypeptide(L)'
;MVLKYKIQFIFYAVLFMATSLTAQDKGMVTIKRGTYVPLYGTTDKKPVTVAPFKMDVYPVTNDEYLAFLKKNPQYSRSKIKGLFADKSYLSHWKNDFDFGTNKSNSPVTNISWFAAKKYCECEGKRLPTMDEWEYVAMADEKRIDARSKEEYNKFILSWYEKSKTYNNSIGKTFKNYWGVYDMHALVWEWTADFNSIMLSGESRKDKDSDKNLFCGSGSVNASDLMNYAAFMRYAFRGSLKASYTTRNLGFRCAKDLKNEIAIKQPFAQVNTNK
;
A
#
# COMPACT_ATOMS: atom_id res chain seq x y z
N MET A 1 57.11 23.70 -17.32
CA MET A 1 56.62 22.31 -17.04
C MET A 1 55.60 22.22 -15.88
N VAL A 2 55.50 23.22 -15.05
CA VAL A 2 54.64 23.22 -13.84
C VAL A 2 53.17 23.63 -14.15
N LEU A 3 52.91 24.33 -15.25
CA LEU A 3 51.57 24.85 -15.56
C LEU A 3 50.60 23.81 -16.17
N LYS A 4 51.14 22.77 -16.84
CA LYS A 4 50.31 21.70 -17.46
C LYS A 4 49.65 20.76 -16.42
N TYR A 5 50.28 20.57 -15.26
CA TYR A 5 49.72 19.67 -14.22
C TYR A 5 48.60 20.30 -13.40
N LYS A 6 48.55 21.63 -13.27
CA LYS A 6 47.44 22.30 -12.53
C LYS A 6 46.11 22.28 -13.28
N ILE A 7 46.12 22.28 -14.60
CA ILE A 7 44.92 22.25 -15.44
C ILE A 7 44.30 20.84 -15.45
N GLN A 8 45.12 19.79 -15.40
CA GLN A 8 44.68 18.42 -15.41
C GLN A 8 44.03 18.02 -14.10
N PHE A 9 44.44 18.55 -12.96
CA PHE A 9 43.83 18.32 -11.65
C PHE A 9 42.45 19.00 -11.50
N ILE A 10 42.25 20.16 -12.13
CA ILE A 10 40.97 20.88 -12.10
C ILE A 10 39.92 20.13 -12.95
N PHE A 11 40.32 19.48 -14.04
CA PHE A 11 39.39 18.69 -14.88
C PHE A 11 38.94 17.40 -14.21
N TYR A 12 39.76 16.76 -13.38
CA TYR A 12 39.36 15.57 -12.60
C TYR A 12 38.49 15.91 -11.38
N ALA A 13 38.65 17.09 -10.79
CA ALA A 13 37.83 17.55 -9.66
C ALA A 13 36.38 17.94 -10.07
N VAL A 14 36.21 18.43 -11.32
CA VAL A 14 34.87 18.81 -11.85
C VAL A 14 34.05 17.60 -12.30
N LEU A 15 34.68 16.48 -12.65
CA LEU A 15 34.01 15.27 -13.12
C LEU A 15 33.44 14.40 -11.98
N PHE A 16 33.75 14.73 -10.70
CA PHE A 16 33.29 13.95 -9.54
C PHE A 16 32.07 14.59 -8.83
N MET A 17 31.53 15.71 -9.36
CA MET A 17 30.43 16.45 -8.72
C MET A 17 29.08 16.33 -9.41
N ALA A 18 28.84 15.34 -10.26
CA ALA A 18 27.55 15.23 -10.95
C ALA A 18 27.05 13.80 -11.09
N THR A 19 26.93 13.08 -9.97
CA THR A 19 26.00 11.96 -9.91
C THR A 19 25.26 11.95 -8.58
N SER A 20 24.49 13.01 -8.33
CA SER A 20 23.29 12.84 -7.53
C SER A 20 22.37 11.95 -8.37
N LEU A 21 22.56 10.62 -8.32
CA LEU A 21 21.56 9.69 -8.76
C LEU A 21 20.33 9.98 -7.91
N THR A 22 19.43 10.80 -8.42
CA THR A 22 18.05 10.73 -7.99
C THR A 22 17.64 9.30 -8.29
N ALA A 23 17.55 8.47 -7.26
CA ALA A 23 16.91 7.17 -7.38
C ALA A 23 15.52 7.46 -7.93
N GLN A 24 15.35 7.27 -9.23
CA GLN A 24 14.08 7.40 -9.90
C GLN A 24 13.21 6.36 -9.22
N ASP A 25 12.17 6.79 -8.52
CA ASP A 25 11.21 5.89 -7.85
C ASP A 25 10.50 5.06 -8.93
N LYS A 26 11.24 4.09 -9.50
CA LYS A 26 10.73 3.20 -10.53
C LYS A 26 9.52 2.47 -9.98
N GLY A 27 8.38 2.71 -10.61
CA GLY A 27 7.15 2.02 -10.28
C GLY A 27 6.26 2.69 -9.23
N MET A 28 6.49 3.96 -8.86
CA MET A 28 5.58 4.74 -8.02
C MET A 28 4.98 5.93 -8.77
N VAL A 29 3.74 6.28 -8.41
CA VAL A 29 3.05 7.49 -8.89
C VAL A 29 2.73 8.41 -7.72
N THR A 30 2.68 9.72 -8.00
CA THR A 30 2.31 10.73 -7.01
C THR A 30 0.81 10.87 -6.94
N ILE A 31 0.26 10.66 -5.75
CA ILE A 31 -1.14 10.91 -5.41
C ILE A 31 -1.22 12.32 -4.82
N LYS A 32 -2.03 13.16 -5.45
CA LYS A 32 -2.21 14.55 -4.98
C LYS A 32 -3.10 14.58 -3.73
N ARG A 33 -2.90 15.61 -2.91
CA ARG A 33 -3.77 15.90 -1.76
C ARG A 33 -5.23 15.99 -2.20
N GLY A 34 -6.13 15.46 -1.36
CA GLY A 34 -7.56 15.63 -1.55
C GLY A 34 -8.35 15.21 -0.33
N THR A 35 -9.66 15.22 -0.47
CA THR A 35 -10.61 14.79 0.56
C THR A 35 -11.58 13.78 -0.03
N TYR A 36 -12.05 12.85 0.79
CA TYR A 36 -13.12 11.93 0.44
C TYR A 36 -13.98 11.62 1.66
N VAL A 37 -15.18 11.18 1.45
CA VAL A 37 -16.06 10.69 2.52
C VAL A 37 -15.96 9.17 2.53
N PRO A 38 -15.44 8.54 3.61
CA PRO A 38 -15.44 7.09 3.76
C PRO A 38 -16.87 6.53 3.69
N LEU A 39 -17.05 5.39 3.03
CA LEU A 39 -18.36 4.70 2.99
C LEU A 39 -18.65 3.97 4.30
N TYR A 40 -17.61 3.56 5.00
CA TYR A 40 -17.65 2.88 6.30
C TYR A 40 -16.63 3.48 7.26
N GLY A 41 -16.77 3.24 8.56
CA GLY A 41 -15.79 3.62 9.57
C GLY A 41 -16.01 4.98 10.23
N THR A 42 -16.99 5.78 9.75
CA THR A 42 -17.40 7.02 10.42
C THR A 42 -18.92 7.10 10.47
N THR A 43 -19.51 7.21 11.66
CA THR A 43 -20.96 7.43 11.86
C THR A 43 -21.40 8.78 11.28
N ASP A 44 -20.50 9.74 11.23
CA ASP A 44 -20.80 11.15 10.92
C ASP A 44 -20.59 11.53 9.45
N LYS A 45 -20.18 10.59 8.59
CA LYS A 45 -19.86 10.84 7.15
C LYS A 45 -18.94 12.06 6.95
N LYS A 46 -18.02 12.31 7.89
CA LYS A 46 -17.10 13.46 7.81
C LYS A 46 -16.05 13.22 6.72
N PRO A 47 -15.72 14.27 5.92
CA PRO A 47 -14.65 14.16 4.96
C PRO A 47 -13.31 13.92 5.65
N VAL A 48 -12.52 12.97 5.11
CA VAL A 48 -11.14 12.69 5.51
C VAL A 48 -10.21 13.38 4.52
N THR A 49 -9.20 14.06 5.03
CA THR A 49 -8.15 14.67 4.20
C THR A 49 -6.98 13.71 4.07
N VAL A 50 -6.65 13.36 2.82
CA VAL A 50 -5.46 12.57 2.48
C VAL A 50 -4.35 13.52 2.05
N ALA A 51 -3.21 13.49 2.75
CA ALA A 51 -2.02 14.24 2.39
C ALA A 51 -1.41 13.69 1.07
N PRO A 52 -0.63 14.48 0.32
CA PRO A 52 0.00 13.97 -0.89
C PRO A 52 1.09 12.94 -0.54
N PHE A 53 1.15 11.84 -1.30
CA PHE A 53 2.08 10.74 -1.10
C PHE A 53 2.40 10.04 -2.43
N LYS A 54 3.32 9.09 -2.43
CA LYS A 54 3.56 8.21 -3.56
C LYS A 54 3.03 6.81 -3.26
N MET A 55 2.50 6.13 -4.28
CA MET A 55 2.03 4.75 -4.18
C MET A 55 2.64 3.90 -5.30
N ASP A 56 2.96 2.65 -5.00
CA ASP A 56 3.39 1.68 -6.01
C ASP A 56 2.28 1.49 -7.06
N VAL A 57 2.68 1.47 -8.33
CA VAL A 57 1.77 1.29 -9.47
C VAL A 57 1.09 -0.06 -9.42
N TYR A 58 1.80 -1.09 -8.94
CA TYR A 58 1.34 -2.48 -8.87
C TYR A 58 1.49 -3.04 -7.46
N PRO A 59 0.76 -4.12 -7.12
CA PRO A 59 1.08 -4.93 -5.96
C PRO A 59 2.50 -5.52 -6.07
N VAL A 60 3.16 -5.75 -4.94
CA VAL A 60 4.49 -6.39 -4.90
C VAL A 60 4.39 -7.80 -5.48
N THR A 61 5.31 -8.12 -6.38
CA THR A 61 5.37 -9.39 -7.11
C THR A 61 6.17 -10.46 -6.36
N ASN A 62 6.00 -11.73 -6.77
CA ASN A 62 6.81 -12.83 -6.24
C ASN A 62 8.32 -12.61 -6.51
N ASP A 63 8.67 -12.06 -7.67
CA ASP A 63 10.08 -11.82 -8.02
C ASP A 63 10.73 -10.75 -7.15
N GLU A 64 10.02 -9.63 -6.94
CA GLU A 64 10.46 -8.56 -6.04
C GLU A 64 10.60 -9.07 -4.59
N TYR A 65 9.64 -9.87 -4.15
CA TYR A 65 9.68 -10.44 -2.80
C TYR A 65 10.79 -11.49 -2.63
N LEU A 66 11.07 -12.29 -3.66
CA LEU A 66 12.23 -13.19 -3.70
C LEU A 66 13.55 -12.42 -3.57
N ALA A 67 13.69 -11.31 -4.28
CA ALA A 67 14.87 -10.44 -4.17
C ALA A 67 15.05 -9.90 -2.73
N PHE A 68 13.95 -9.53 -2.08
CA PHE A 68 13.96 -9.13 -0.67
C PHE A 68 14.40 -10.28 0.25
N LEU A 69 13.87 -11.49 0.08
CA LEU A 69 14.24 -12.65 0.90
C LEU A 69 15.72 -13.03 0.77
N LYS A 70 16.28 -12.91 -0.43
CA LYS A 70 17.72 -13.16 -0.65
C LYS A 70 18.60 -12.21 0.16
N LYS A 71 18.18 -10.95 0.33
CA LYS A 71 18.86 -9.94 1.17
C LYS A 71 18.52 -10.08 2.66
N ASN A 72 17.37 -10.64 2.98
CA ASN A 72 16.80 -10.72 4.33
C ASN A 72 16.31 -12.15 4.65
N PRO A 73 17.21 -13.14 4.70
CA PRO A 73 16.84 -14.56 4.81
C PRO A 73 16.10 -14.92 6.11
N GLN A 74 16.15 -14.08 7.14
CA GLN A 74 15.39 -14.27 8.39
C GLN A 74 13.87 -14.15 8.18
N TYR A 75 13.42 -13.62 7.04
CA TYR A 75 12.01 -13.55 6.62
C TYR A 75 11.62 -14.70 5.69
N SER A 76 12.51 -15.65 5.40
CA SER A 76 12.14 -16.82 4.62
C SER A 76 11.17 -17.72 5.38
N ARG A 77 10.42 -18.54 4.65
CA ARG A 77 9.36 -19.42 5.19
C ARG A 77 9.87 -20.30 6.34
N SER A 78 11.08 -20.89 6.20
CA SER A 78 11.64 -21.78 7.22
C SER A 78 12.21 -21.05 8.43
N LYS A 79 12.48 -19.73 8.35
CA LYS A 79 13.17 -18.96 9.39
C LYS A 79 12.30 -17.95 10.11
N ILE A 80 11.18 -17.54 9.53
CA ILE A 80 10.29 -16.55 10.14
C ILE A 80 9.74 -17.09 11.47
N LYS A 81 9.78 -16.26 12.52
CA LYS A 81 9.26 -16.67 13.84
C LYS A 81 7.72 -16.68 13.81
N GLY A 82 7.10 -17.67 14.48
CA GLY A 82 5.64 -17.81 14.56
C GLY A 82 4.90 -16.60 15.17
N LEU A 83 5.60 -15.74 15.89
CA LEU A 83 5.07 -14.45 16.37
C LEU A 83 4.76 -13.50 15.19
N PHE A 84 5.54 -13.56 14.12
CA PHE A 84 5.45 -12.65 12.98
C PHE A 84 4.65 -13.21 11.80
N ALA A 85 4.45 -14.51 11.72
CA ALA A 85 3.65 -15.12 10.66
C ALA A 85 3.11 -16.47 11.10
N ASP A 86 1.91 -16.82 10.66
CA ASP A 86 1.33 -18.14 10.89
C ASP A 86 1.93 -19.21 9.95
N LYS A 87 1.48 -20.46 10.12
CA LYS A 87 2.02 -21.61 9.37
C LYS A 87 1.74 -21.55 7.85
N SER A 88 0.84 -20.69 7.41
CA SER A 88 0.49 -20.53 6.00
C SER A 88 1.40 -19.56 5.25
N TYR A 89 2.34 -18.91 5.96
CA TYR A 89 3.28 -17.97 5.36
C TYR A 89 4.07 -18.62 4.23
N LEU A 90 3.97 -18.07 3.01
CA LEU A 90 4.60 -18.58 1.78
C LEU A 90 4.41 -20.10 1.56
N SER A 91 3.37 -20.72 2.14
CA SER A 91 3.15 -22.17 2.10
C SER A 91 3.01 -22.73 0.68
N HIS A 92 2.66 -21.88 -0.29
CA HIS A 92 2.53 -22.24 -1.70
C HIS A 92 3.84 -22.16 -2.49
N TRP A 93 4.90 -21.60 -1.93
CA TRP A 93 6.23 -21.67 -2.52
C TRP A 93 6.80 -23.08 -2.33
N LYS A 94 7.58 -23.57 -3.28
CA LYS A 94 8.19 -24.89 -3.19
C LYS A 94 9.20 -24.98 -2.04
N ASN A 95 9.99 -23.91 -1.85
CA ASN A 95 10.94 -23.73 -0.75
C ASN A 95 11.13 -22.24 -0.45
N ASP A 96 12.10 -21.89 0.39
CA ASP A 96 12.37 -20.51 0.83
C ASP A 96 12.64 -19.52 -0.31
N PHE A 97 13.14 -20.02 -1.46
CA PHE A 97 13.61 -19.20 -2.57
C PHE A 97 13.07 -19.66 -3.94
N ASP A 98 12.00 -20.47 -3.97
CA ASP A 98 11.36 -20.93 -5.20
C ASP A 98 9.83 -20.83 -5.10
N PHE A 99 9.29 -19.82 -5.76
CA PHE A 99 7.84 -19.61 -5.87
C PHE A 99 7.18 -20.43 -7.00
N GLY A 100 7.93 -21.26 -7.73
CA GLY A 100 7.48 -22.06 -8.85
C GLY A 100 7.54 -21.32 -10.18
N THR A 101 7.11 -22.01 -11.25
CA THR A 101 7.18 -21.50 -12.62
C THR A 101 6.02 -20.55 -12.94
N ASN A 102 6.24 -19.62 -13.89
CA ASN A 102 5.24 -18.71 -14.47
C ASN A 102 4.50 -17.80 -13.48
N LYS A 103 5.14 -17.45 -12.34
CA LYS A 103 4.55 -16.61 -11.30
C LYS A 103 5.39 -15.39 -10.88
N SER A 104 6.48 -15.11 -11.60
CA SER A 104 7.38 -13.99 -11.29
C SER A 104 6.62 -12.66 -11.15
N ASN A 105 5.76 -12.37 -12.13
CA ASN A 105 4.95 -11.15 -12.21
C ASN A 105 3.56 -11.27 -11.55
N SER A 106 3.26 -12.36 -10.83
CA SER A 106 2.04 -12.43 -10.03
C SER A 106 2.27 -11.80 -8.66
N PRO A 107 1.23 -11.23 -8.04
CA PRO A 107 1.35 -10.68 -6.69
C PRO A 107 1.86 -11.74 -5.70
N VAL A 108 2.76 -11.35 -4.82
CA VAL A 108 3.11 -12.19 -3.68
C VAL A 108 1.95 -12.27 -2.70
N THR A 109 1.66 -13.45 -2.20
CA THR A 109 0.55 -13.73 -1.28
C THR A 109 0.97 -14.63 -0.12
N ASN A 110 0.07 -14.89 0.81
CA ASN A 110 0.41 -15.56 2.07
C ASN A 110 1.52 -14.82 2.83
N ILE A 111 1.43 -13.50 2.85
CA ILE A 111 2.37 -12.60 3.53
C ILE A 111 1.68 -12.02 4.77
N SER A 112 2.34 -12.04 5.92
CA SER A 112 1.86 -11.39 7.13
C SER A 112 2.05 -9.86 7.06
N TRP A 113 1.30 -9.12 7.87
CA TRP A 113 1.46 -7.69 7.99
C TRP A 113 2.89 -7.27 8.39
N PHE A 114 3.49 -8.00 9.33
CA PHE A 114 4.86 -7.74 9.77
C PHE A 114 5.87 -7.87 8.63
N ALA A 115 5.72 -8.90 7.80
CA ALA A 115 6.63 -9.14 6.67
C ALA A 115 6.39 -8.13 5.54
N ALA A 116 5.13 -7.78 5.25
CA ALA A 116 4.78 -6.74 4.27
C ALA A 116 5.32 -5.37 4.69
N LYS A 117 5.12 -4.98 5.96
CA LYS A 117 5.66 -3.74 6.52
C LYS A 117 7.17 -3.70 6.41
N LYS A 118 7.85 -4.79 6.79
CA LYS A 118 9.32 -4.86 6.74
C LYS A 118 9.86 -4.79 5.34
N TYR A 119 9.20 -5.44 4.37
CA TYR A 119 9.55 -5.28 2.96
C TYR A 119 9.53 -3.80 2.55
N CYS A 120 8.40 -3.10 2.78
CA CYS A 120 8.29 -1.69 2.41
C CYS A 120 9.37 -0.84 3.10
N GLU A 121 9.66 -1.06 4.39
CA GLU A 121 10.72 -0.35 5.12
C GLU A 121 12.11 -0.57 4.51
N CYS A 122 12.43 -1.80 4.09
CA CYS A 122 13.72 -2.11 3.44
C CYS A 122 13.86 -1.43 2.07
N GLU A 123 12.75 -1.12 1.41
CA GLU A 123 12.71 -0.37 0.16
C GLU A 123 12.59 1.16 0.38
N GLY A 124 12.74 1.64 1.62
CA GLY A 124 12.60 3.07 1.97
C GLY A 124 11.18 3.59 1.78
N LYS A 125 10.19 2.71 1.95
CA LYS A 125 8.76 2.93 1.78
C LYS A 125 8.03 2.52 3.07
N ARG A 126 6.70 2.59 3.07
CA ARG A 126 5.80 2.10 4.11
C ARG A 126 4.56 1.44 3.49
N LEU A 127 3.76 0.76 4.28
CA LEU A 127 2.41 0.39 3.84
C LEU A 127 1.55 1.66 3.68
N PRO A 128 0.59 1.70 2.73
CA PRO A 128 -0.41 2.76 2.69
C PRO A 128 -1.32 2.68 3.92
N THR A 129 -1.84 3.81 4.37
CA THR A 129 -2.97 3.80 5.32
C THR A 129 -4.24 3.33 4.61
N MET A 130 -5.26 2.96 5.38
CA MET A 130 -6.56 2.59 4.83
C MET A 130 -7.19 3.75 4.06
N ASP A 131 -7.10 4.97 4.60
CA ASP A 131 -7.62 6.16 3.92
C ASP A 131 -6.87 6.45 2.61
N GLU A 132 -5.56 6.28 2.57
CA GLU A 132 -4.77 6.42 1.34
C GLU A 132 -5.18 5.38 0.30
N TRP A 133 -5.35 4.13 0.73
CA TRP A 133 -5.75 3.04 -0.15
C TRP A 133 -7.16 3.27 -0.72
N GLU A 134 -8.16 3.58 0.13
CA GLU A 134 -9.54 3.83 -0.29
C GLU A 134 -9.65 5.08 -1.20
N TYR A 135 -8.89 6.14 -0.89
CA TYR A 135 -8.84 7.34 -1.73
C TYR A 135 -8.35 7.06 -3.16
N VAL A 136 -7.33 6.21 -3.31
CA VAL A 136 -6.84 5.80 -4.63
C VAL A 136 -7.80 4.82 -5.30
N ALA A 137 -8.40 3.93 -4.53
CA ALA A 137 -9.28 2.87 -5.00
C ALA A 137 -10.67 3.35 -5.47
N MET A 138 -11.10 4.57 -5.10
CA MET A 138 -12.38 5.10 -5.60
C MET A 138 -12.30 5.61 -7.04
N ALA A 139 -11.11 5.68 -7.64
CA ALA A 139 -10.89 6.24 -8.97
C ALA A 139 -11.06 5.19 -10.08
N ASP A 140 -11.80 5.56 -11.13
CA ASP A 140 -11.76 4.84 -12.42
C ASP A 140 -10.67 5.42 -13.34
N GLU A 141 -10.67 5.07 -14.61
CA GLU A 141 -9.69 5.56 -15.60
C GLU A 141 -9.74 7.09 -15.80
N LYS A 142 -10.89 7.73 -15.56
CA LYS A 142 -11.16 9.13 -15.93
C LYS A 142 -11.52 10.01 -14.75
N ARG A 143 -12.02 9.45 -13.66
CA ARG A 143 -12.55 10.18 -12.50
C ARG A 143 -11.79 9.82 -11.23
N ILE A 144 -11.56 10.83 -10.38
CA ILE A 144 -10.98 10.63 -9.04
C ILE A 144 -11.96 9.85 -8.16
N ASP A 145 -13.24 10.09 -8.31
CA ASP A 145 -14.30 9.36 -7.60
C ASP A 145 -15.33 8.82 -8.61
N ALA A 146 -15.36 7.53 -8.77
CA ALA A 146 -16.27 6.80 -9.65
C ALA A 146 -17.31 5.97 -8.87
N ARG A 147 -17.39 6.13 -7.56
CA ARG A 147 -18.25 5.33 -6.68
C ARG A 147 -19.74 5.44 -7.01
N SER A 148 -20.18 6.53 -7.64
CA SER A 148 -21.56 6.68 -8.11
C SER A 148 -21.88 5.95 -9.41
N LYS A 149 -20.87 5.34 -10.07
CA LYS A 149 -21.07 4.63 -11.35
C LYS A 149 -21.41 3.16 -11.11
N GLU A 150 -22.53 2.73 -11.63
CA GLU A 150 -22.98 1.34 -11.53
C GLU A 150 -22.00 0.37 -12.19
N GLU A 151 -21.48 0.72 -13.38
CA GLU A 151 -20.52 -0.12 -14.11
C GLU A 151 -19.23 -0.31 -13.33
N TYR A 152 -18.76 0.72 -12.62
CA TYR A 152 -17.57 0.62 -11.77
C TYR A 152 -17.81 -0.33 -10.59
N ASN A 153 -18.97 -0.25 -9.97
CA ASN A 153 -19.36 -1.11 -8.88
C ASN A 153 -19.52 -2.57 -9.32
N LYS A 154 -20.14 -2.80 -10.47
CA LYS A 154 -20.23 -4.14 -11.08
C LYS A 154 -18.85 -4.70 -11.42
N PHE A 155 -17.94 -3.86 -11.93
CA PHE A 155 -16.56 -4.26 -12.18
C PHE A 155 -15.87 -4.74 -10.89
N ILE A 156 -15.94 -3.97 -9.80
CA ILE A 156 -15.33 -4.32 -8.51
C ILE A 156 -15.88 -5.68 -8.02
N LEU A 157 -17.20 -5.83 -7.95
CA LEU A 157 -17.84 -7.06 -7.47
C LEU A 157 -17.50 -8.26 -8.34
N SER A 158 -17.43 -8.08 -9.67
CA SER A 158 -17.03 -9.15 -10.59
C SER A 158 -15.64 -9.72 -10.31
N TRP A 159 -14.73 -8.90 -9.76
CA TRP A 159 -13.41 -9.36 -9.33
C TRP A 159 -13.44 -10.06 -7.98
N TYR A 160 -14.29 -9.60 -7.05
CA TYR A 160 -14.43 -10.24 -5.74
C TYR A 160 -15.04 -11.65 -5.82
N GLU A 161 -15.86 -11.90 -6.82
CA GLU A 161 -16.47 -13.22 -7.09
C GLU A 161 -15.50 -14.20 -7.77
N LYS A 162 -14.45 -13.70 -8.45
CA LYS A 162 -13.49 -14.57 -9.17
C LYS A 162 -12.57 -15.30 -8.20
N SER A 163 -12.44 -16.60 -8.40
CA SER A 163 -11.47 -17.41 -7.66
C SER A 163 -10.07 -17.32 -8.25
N LYS A 164 -9.04 -17.51 -7.40
CA LYS A 164 -7.62 -17.63 -7.79
C LYS A 164 -7.08 -16.46 -8.63
N THR A 165 -7.61 -15.26 -8.46
CA THR A 165 -7.18 -14.05 -9.16
C THR A 165 -5.71 -13.73 -8.96
N TYR A 166 -5.15 -14.11 -7.83
CA TYR A 166 -3.73 -13.99 -7.45
C TYR A 166 -2.76 -14.76 -8.35
N ASN A 167 -3.25 -15.65 -9.24
CA ASN A 167 -2.40 -16.33 -10.22
C ASN A 167 -2.15 -15.49 -11.48
N ASN A 168 -2.89 -14.41 -11.69
CA ASN A 168 -2.67 -13.51 -12.81
C ASN A 168 -1.43 -12.65 -12.60
N SER A 169 -0.78 -12.25 -13.69
CA SER A 169 0.25 -11.21 -13.65
C SER A 169 -0.34 -9.86 -13.28
N ILE A 170 0.47 -9.00 -12.67
CA ILE A 170 0.12 -7.60 -12.41
C ILE A 170 -0.25 -6.85 -13.71
N GLY A 171 -0.95 -5.73 -13.59
CA GLY A 171 -1.43 -4.96 -14.75
C GLY A 171 -2.60 -5.61 -15.49
N LYS A 172 -3.35 -6.49 -14.82
CA LYS A 172 -4.46 -7.23 -15.43
C LYS A 172 -5.71 -6.37 -15.61
N THR A 173 -5.84 -5.29 -14.85
CA THR A 173 -6.96 -4.37 -14.92
C THR A 173 -6.55 -3.04 -15.56
N PHE A 174 -7.47 -2.09 -15.62
CA PHE A 174 -7.19 -0.76 -16.15
C PHE A 174 -6.26 0.05 -15.24
N LYS A 175 -5.60 1.02 -15.83
CA LYS A 175 -4.89 2.09 -15.13
C LYS A 175 -5.89 3.13 -14.66
N ASN A 176 -6.03 3.35 -13.36
CA ASN A 176 -6.96 4.34 -12.85
C ASN A 176 -6.45 5.78 -13.05
N TYR A 177 -7.26 6.77 -12.68
CA TYR A 177 -6.93 8.20 -12.80
C TYR A 177 -5.55 8.57 -12.23
N TRP A 178 -5.14 7.93 -11.17
CA TRP A 178 -3.84 8.18 -10.52
C TRP A 178 -2.66 7.48 -11.20
N GLY A 179 -2.93 6.59 -12.14
CA GLY A 179 -1.89 5.78 -12.79
C GLY A 179 -1.61 4.45 -12.08
N VAL A 180 -2.46 4.04 -11.15
CA VAL A 180 -2.35 2.79 -10.37
C VAL A 180 -3.19 1.69 -11.02
N TYR A 181 -2.69 0.45 -10.99
CA TYR A 181 -3.38 -0.73 -11.51
C TYR A 181 -3.83 -1.67 -10.39
N ASP A 182 -4.79 -2.50 -10.70
CA ASP A 182 -5.21 -3.69 -9.94
C ASP A 182 -5.76 -3.41 -8.53
N MET A 183 -6.27 -2.18 -8.26
CA MET A 183 -6.72 -1.79 -6.92
C MET A 183 -7.80 -2.70 -6.31
N HIS A 184 -8.75 -3.19 -7.12
CA HIS A 184 -9.85 -4.06 -6.66
C HIS A 184 -9.73 -5.50 -7.17
N ALA A 185 -8.59 -5.84 -7.77
CA ALA A 185 -8.40 -7.13 -8.42
C ALA A 185 -7.21 -7.87 -7.83
N LEU A 186 -6.93 -9.02 -8.36
CA LEU A 186 -5.80 -9.90 -8.06
C LEU A 186 -5.72 -10.35 -6.60
N VAL A 187 -5.53 -9.42 -5.66
CA VAL A 187 -5.34 -9.71 -4.23
C VAL A 187 -6.01 -8.63 -3.36
N TRP A 188 -6.38 -9.01 -2.16
CA TRP A 188 -6.59 -8.07 -1.06
C TRP A 188 -5.23 -7.52 -0.62
N GLU A 189 -5.20 -6.33 -0.05
CA GLU A 189 -3.94 -5.68 0.29
C GLU A 189 -3.89 -5.21 1.73
N TRP A 190 -2.74 -5.46 2.37
CA TRP A 190 -2.43 -4.95 3.69
C TRP A 190 -2.34 -3.42 3.68
N THR A 191 -2.92 -2.79 4.72
CA THR A 191 -2.73 -1.38 5.05
C THR A 191 -2.00 -1.25 6.38
N ALA A 192 -1.40 -0.09 6.64
CA ALA A 192 -0.63 0.16 7.85
C ALA A 192 -1.48 0.04 9.13
N ASP A 193 -2.73 0.45 9.02
CA ASP A 193 -3.73 0.59 10.08
C ASP A 193 -4.94 -0.34 9.89
N PHE A 194 -4.72 -1.52 9.32
CA PHE A 194 -5.79 -2.48 8.95
C PHE A 194 -6.79 -2.79 10.08
N ASN A 195 -6.37 -2.64 11.33
CA ASN A 195 -7.17 -2.90 12.53
C ASN A 195 -7.78 -1.63 13.17
N SER A 196 -7.62 -0.46 12.57
CA SER A 196 -8.14 0.80 13.13
C SER A 196 -9.66 0.83 13.26
N ILE A 197 -10.38 0.04 12.43
CA ILE A 197 -11.81 -0.13 12.51
C ILE A 197 -12.24 -0.69 13.88
N MET A 198 -11.44 -1.58 14.46
CA MET A 198 -11.72 -2.15 15.79
C MET A 198 -11.50 -1.14 16.92
N LEU A 199 -10.62 -0.14 16.71
CA LEU A 199 -10.31 0.89 17.70
C LEU A 199 -11.35 2.02 17.70
N SER A 200 -11.93 2.35 16.55
CA SER A 200 -13.01 3.34 16.46
C SER A 200 -14.33 2.85 17.07
N GLY A 201 -14.52 1.54 17.20
CA GLY A 201 -15.63 0.91 17.92
C GLY A 201 -15.50 0.95 19.45
N GLU A 202 -14.40 1.47 20.00
CA GLU A 202 -14.17 1.57 21.45
C GLU A 202 -14.87 2.78 22.11
N SER A 203 -15.89 3.30 21.48
CA SER A 203 -16.91 4.09 22.18
C SER A 203 -17.79 3.13 22.98
N ARG A 204 -17.35 2.80 24.20
CA ARG A 204 -18.06 1.91 25.17
C ARG A 204 -19.48 2.36 25.55
N LYS A 205 -20.09 3.24 24.76
CA LYS A 205 -21.44 3.79 24.99
C LYS A 205 -22.48 3.37 23.95
N ASP A 206 -22.11 2.81 22.79
CA ASP A 206 -23.06 2.36 21.79
C ASP A 206 -22.97 0.85 21.54
N LYS A 207 -23.65 0.09 22.41
CA LYS A 207 -23.72 -1.38 22.32
C LYS A 207 -24.43 -1.91 21.07
N ASP A 208 -25.06 -1.07 20.27
CA ASP A 208 -25.87 -1.50 19.13
C ASP A 208 -25.23 -1.27 17.76
N SER A 209 -24.29 -0.32 17.60
CA SER A 209 -23.63 -0.07 16.32
C SER A 209 -22.58 -1.13 15.96
N ASP A 210 -21.89 -1.70 16.96
CA ASP A 210 -20.85 -2.72 16.72
C ASP A 210 -21.41 -4.06 16.25
N LYS A 211 -22.61 -4.44 16.72
CA LYS A 211 -23.29 -5.65 16.24
C LYS A 211 -23.71 -5.54 14.78
N ASN A 212 -24.06 -4.35 14.32
CA ASN A 212 -24.47 -4.12 12.93
C ASN A 212 -23.29 -4.14 11.94
N LEU A 213 -22.08 -3.78 12.36
CA LEU A 213 -20.88 -3.85 11.54
C LEU A 213 -20.35 -5.29 11.34
N PHE A 214 -20.51 -6.14 12.35
CA PHE A 214 -19.95 -7.50 12.33
C PHE A 214 -20.96 -8.62 12.06
N CYS A 215 -22.25 -8.36 12.20
CA CYS A 215 -23.29 -9.39 12.12
C CYS A 215 -24.06 -9.44 10.78
N GLY A 216 -23.47 -9.04 9.66
CA GLY A 216 -24.11 -9.18 8.33
C GLY A 216 -25.40 -8.37 8.13
N SER A 217 -25.94 -7.72 9.17
CA SER A 217 -27.17 -6.92 9.09
C SER A 217 -26.97 -5.62 8.31
N GLY A 218 -25.73 -5.12 8.19
CA GLY A 218 -25.38 -4.01 7.29
C GLY A 218 -25.54 -4.33 5.81
N SER A 219 -25.54 -5.62 5.44
CA SER A 219 -25.73 -6.04 4.05
C SER A 219 -27.21 -6.19 3.66
N VAL A 220 -28.09 -6.34 4.63
CA VAL A 220 -29.54 -6.59 4.37
C VAL A 220 -30.26 -5.36 3.82
N ASN A 221 -29.71 -4.16 4.02
CA ASN A 221 -30.21 -2.90 3.46
C ASN A 221 -29.27 -2.23 2.45
N ALA A 222 -28.22 -2.94 1.98
CA ALA A 222 -27.33 -2.40 0.95
C ALA A 222 -28.01 -2.46 -0.42
N SER A 223 -28.91 -1.53 -0.66
CA SER A 223 -29.43 -1.24 -2.01
C SER A 223 -28.36 -0.65 -2.94
N ASP A 224 -27.20 -0.30 -2.39
CA ASP A 224 -26.06 0.29 -3.06
C ASP A 224 -24.89 -0.71 -3.12
N LEU A 225 -24.58 -1.18 -4.32
CA LEU A 225 -23.51 -2.14 -4.60
C LEU A 225 -22.14 -1.64 -4.12
N MET A 226 -21.92 -0.31 -4.13
CA MET A 226 -20.66 0.27 -3.68
C MET A 226 -20.50 0.19 -2.17
N ASN A 227 -21.56 0.43 -1.43
CA ASN A 227 -21.55 0.22 0.02
C ASN A 227 -21.26 -1.23 0.37
N TYR A 228 -21.78 -2.19 -0.41
CA TYR A 228 -21.49 -3.60 -0.21
C TYR A 228 -20.02 -3.94 -0.47
N ALA A 229 -19.44 -3.45 -1.55
CA ALA A 229 -18.03 -3.66 -1.85
C ALA A 229 -17.11 -3.04 -0.78
N ALA A 230 -17.44 -1.84 -0.31
CA ALA A 230 -16.74 -1.20 0.79
C ALA A 230 -16.90 -2.01 2.09
N PHE A 231 -18.12 -2.42 2.43
CA PHE A 231 -18.38 -3.29 3.58
C PHE A 231 -17.49 -4.54 3.57
N MET A 232 -17.40 -5.24 2.44
CA MET A 232 -16.54 -6.43 2.33
C MET A 232 -15.07 -6.12 2.62
N ARG A 233 -14.54 -4.99 2.11
CA ARG A 233 -13.15 -4.58 2.37
C ARG A 233 -12.90 -4.30 3.85
N TYR A 234 -13.78 -3.56 4.47
CA TYR A 234 -13.67 -3.23 5.89
C TYR A 234 -13.84 -4.47 6.78
N ALA A 235 -14.84 -5.30 6.50
CA ALA A 235 -15.07 -6.55 7.25
C ALA A 235 -13.86 -7.50 7.12
N PHE A 236 -13.30 -7.64 5.92
CA PHE A 236 -12.11 -8.46 5.71
C PHE A 236 -10.92 -7.94 6.53
N ARG A 237 -10.60 -6.63 6.44
CA ARG A 237 -9.51 -6.04 7.23
C ARG A 237 -9.73 -6.20 8.73
N GLY A 238 -10.96 -5.98 9.21
CA GLY A 238 -11.31 -6.15 10.63
C GLY A 238 -11.21 -7.59 11.14
N SER A 239 -11.26 -8.60 10.26
CA SER A 239 -11.09 -10.01 10.62
C SER A 239 -9.63 -10.47 10.74
N LEU A 240 -8.68 -9.64 10.31
CA LEU A 240 -7.26 -10.00 10.23
C LEU A 240 -6.53 -9.79 11.56
N LYS A 241 -5.56 -10.66 11.81
CA LYS A 241 -4.48 -10.42 12.80
C LYS A 241 -3.16 -10.19 12.06
N ALA A 242 -2.25 -9.43 12.63
CA ALA A 242 -0.99 -9.07 11.99
C ALA A 242 -0.12 -10.26 11.54
N SER A 243 -0.24 -11.40 12.23
CA SER A 243 0.45 -12.65 11.86
C SER A 243 -0.29 -13.52 10.86
N TYR A 244 -1.57 -13.21 10.52
CA TYR A 244 -2.35 -14.01 9.58
C TYR A 244 -1.79 -13.89 8.17
N THR A 245 -1.90 -15.01 7.43
CA THR A 245 -1.52 -15.09 6.03
C THR A 245 -2.60 -15.85 5.27
N THR A 246 -3.11 -15.26 4.21
CA THR A 246 -4.14 -15.89 3.38
C THR A 246 -3.73 -15.88 1.91
N ARG A 247 -4.26 -16.85 1.14
CA ARG A 247 -3.84 -17.09 -0.23
C ARG A 247 -4.17 -15.94 -1.20
N ASN A 248 -5.09 -15.08 -0.82
CA ASN A 248 -5.54 -13.93 -1.59
C ASN A 248 -5.14 -12.57 -0.99
N LEU A 249 -4.19 -12.56 -0.05
CA LEU A 249 -3.76 -11.34 0.65
C LEU A 249 -2.29 -11.06 0.33
N GLY A 250 -2.06 -9.95 -0.34
CA GLY A 250 -0.77 -9.39 -0.68
C GLY A 250 -0.63 -7.95 -0.16
N PHE A 251 0.15 -7.12 -0.83
CA PHE A 251 0.35 -5.73 -0.45
C PHE A 251 1.01 -4.92 -1.57
N ARG A 252 0.92 -3.60 -1.46
CA ARG A 252 1.76 -2.61 -2.16
C ARG A 252 2.31 -1.61 -1.18
N CYS A 253 3.35 -0.87 -1.54
CA CYS A 253 3.92 0.15 -0.67
C CYS A 253 3.49 1.56 -1.06
N ALA A 254 3.56 2.45 -0.09
CA ALA A 254 3.44 3.90 -0.21
C ALA A 254 4.72 4.57 0.27
N LYS A 255 4.88 5.85 -0.02
CA LYS A 255 6.02 6.66 0.43
C LYS A 255 5.60 8.10 0.65
N ASP A 256 6.01 8.67 1.76
CA ASP A 256 5.76 10.09 2.02
C ASP A 256 6.54 10.96 1.05
N LEU A 257 5.92 12.05 0.59
CA LEU A 257 6.67 13.10 -0.09
C LEU A 257 7.54 13.80 0.94
N LYS A 258 8.86 13.83 0.71
CA LYS A 258 9.75 14.65 1.52
C LYS A 258 9.30 16.12 1.37
N ASN A 259 9.00 16.77 2.48
CA ASN A 259 8.76 18.21 2.48
C ASN A 259 10.07 18.91 2.08
N GLU A 260 10.23 19.31 0.84
CA GLU A 260 11.33 20.17 0.37
C GLU A 260 11.27 21.59 0.99
N ILE A 261 10.27 21.88 1.82
CA ILE A 261 9.99 23.21 2.41
C ILE A 261 10.75 23.44 3.73
N ALA A 262 11.39 22.43 4.32
CA ALA A 262 12.07 22.61 5.62
C ALA A 262 13.48 23.22 5.56
N ILE A 263 13.98 23.64 4.39
CA ILE A 263 15.37 24.16 4.25
C ILE A 263 15.43 25.69 4.00
N LYS A 264 14.34 26.43 4.11
CA LYS A 264 14.35 27.89 3.94
C LYS A 264 13.75 28.64 5.12
N GLN A 265 14.24 28.39 6.34
CA GLN A 265 14.23 29.43 7.38
C GLN A 265 15.67 29.62 7.87
N PRO A 266 16.32 30.75 7.53
CA PRO A 266 17.56 31.12 8.19
C PRO A 266 17.22 31.40 9.66
N PHE A 267 18.04 30.86 10.56
CA PHE A 267 18.00 31.15 11.98
C PHE A 267 17.93 32.65 12.17
N ALA A 268 16.79 33.16 12.63
CA ALA A 268 16.70 34.50 13.16
C ALA A 268 17.59 34.55 14.41
N GLN A 269 18.67 35.28 14.31
CA GLN A 269 19.54 35.61 15.47
C GLN A 269 18.67 36.25 16.52
N VAL A 270 18.52 35.62 17.67
CA VAL A 270 17.99 36.25 18.88
C VAL A 270 19.04 37.24 19.34
N ASN A 271 18.81 38.51 19.04
CA ASN A 271 19.56 39.62 19.65
C ASN A 271 19.20 39.67 21.14
N THR A 272 20.08 39.13 21.95
CA THR A 272 20.12 39.46 23.38
C THR A 272 20.81 40.81 23.53
N ASN A 273 20.04 41.87 23.64
CA ASN A 273 20.51 43.14 24.20
C ASN A 273 19.57 43.56 25.34
N LYS A 274 20.20 43.59 26.52
CA LYS A 274 19.87 44.19 27.83
C LYS A 274 18.89 43.41 28.71
#